data_b9e9b0b74e4238817026e07832d974cb
#
_entry.id   b9e9b0b74e4238817026e07832d974cb
#
_cell.length_a   1.000
_cell.length_b   1.000
_cell.length_c   1.000
_cell.angle_alpha   90.00
_cell.angle_beta   90.00
_cell.angle_gamma   90.00
#
_symmetry.space_group_name_H-M   'P 1'
#
loop_
_entity.id
_entity.type
_entity.pdbx_description
1 polymer ?
#
loop_
_entity_poly.entity_id
_entity_poly.type
_entity_poly.pdbx_seq_one_letter_code
_entity_poly.pdbx_strand_id
1 'polypeptide(L)'
;MGEIMEEKIYETPMGPIHYWISRKPEETKGTLVFLPGLTADHRLFEKQAEYFKGKYNIFVWDAPGHASSWPFTLTFTLMDKARWLDEILTREHFLAPIIIGQSMGGYVGQAYAQLYPQRLRGFVSIDSAPLQRKYATAIELWLLKRMEPVYRHYPWKSLLKSGTNGVAVSAYGRKLMRDMMLVYDGSQDRYARLAGHGFRMLA
;
A
#
# COMPACT_ATOMS: atom_id res chain seq x y z
N MET A 1 -10.20 26.50 -0.25
CA MET A 1 -9.37 25.80 0.73
C MET A 1 -9.79 24.33 0.67
N GLY A 2 -8.96 23.45 0.11
CA GLY A 2 -9.31 22.03 0.01
C GLY A 2 -9.43 21.45 1.41
N GLU A 3 -10.53 20.74 1.70
CA GLU A 3 -10.66 19.98 2.94
C GLU A 3 -9.48 19.01 3.06
N ILE A 4 -8.75 19.08 4.16
CA ILE A 4 -7.64 18.17 4.46
C ILE A 4 -8.26 16.79 4.74
N MET A 5 -7.67 15.72 4.22
CA MET A 5 -8.08 14.35 4.59
C MET A 5 -7.83 14.15 6.09
N GLU A 6 -8.79 13.54 6.79
CA GLU A 6 -8.68 13.23 8.21
C GLU A 6 -7.75 12.03 8.40
N GLU A 7 -6.67 12.21 9.15
CA GLU A 7 -5.80 11.12 9.58
C GLU A 7 -6.41 10.38 10.76
N LYS A 8 -6.37 9.05 10.71
CA LYS A 8 -6.83 8.15 11.77
C LYS A 8 -5.85 7.01 11.98
N ILE A 9 -5.97 6.37 13.13
CA ILE A 9 -5.13 5.23 13.51
C ILE A 9 -6.04 4.05 13.88
N TYR A 10 -5.69 2.88 13.36
CA TYR A 10 -6.25 1.59 13.74
C TYR A 10 -5.17 0.79 14.47
N GLU A 11 -5.43 0.52 15.75
CA GLU A 11 -4.48 -0.24 16.58
C GLU A 11 -4.65 -1.73 16.35
N THR A 12 -3.54 -2.41 16.10
CA THR A 12 -3.47 -3.87 16.03
C THR A 12 -2.47 -4.40 17.07
N PRO A 13 -2.54 -5.69 17.44
CA PRO A 13 -1.52 -6.29 18.30
C PRO A 13 -0.09 -6.26 17.71
N MET A 14 0.05 -6.00 16.41
CA MET A 14 1.34 -5.95 15.70
C MET A 14 1.87 -4.52 15.51
N GLY A 15 1.03 -3.51 15.74
CA GLY A 15 1.38 -2.10 15.59
C GLY A 15 0.24 -1.26 15.03
N PRO A 16 0.43 0.07 14.92
CA PRO A 16 -0.57 1.00 14.42
C PRO A 16 -0.67 0.95 12.89
N ILE A 17 -1.87 1.12 12.36
CA ILE A 17 -2.13 1.34 10.93
C ILE A 17 -2.68 2.75 10.78
N HIS A 18 -1.91 3.63 10.15
CA HIS A 18 -2.31 4.98 9.82
C HIS A 18 -3.05 5.01 8.50
N TYR A 19 -4.17 5.71 8.45
CA TYR A 19 -4.97 5.88 7.25
C TYR A 19 -5.62 7.25 7.20
N TRP A 20 -5.93 7.71 6.02
CA TRP A 20 -6.54 9.00 5.76
C TRP A 20 -7.86 8.81 5.05
N ILE A 21 -8.87 9.54 5.49
CA ILE A 21 -10.20 9.50 4.90
C ILE A 21 -10.70 10.89 4.52
N SER A 22 -11.54 10.94 3.50
CA SER A 22 -12.40 12.08 3.22
C SER A 22 -13.82 11.56 3.03
N ARG A 23 -14.75 12.12 3.79
CA ARG A 23 -16.17 11.75 3.70
C ARG A 23 -16.91 12.75 2.82
N LYS A 24 -17.83 12.25 2.03
CA LYS A 24 -18.83 13.11 1.40
C LYS A 24 -20.10 13.12 2.26
N PRO A 25 -20.63 14.30 2.66
CA PRO A 25 -21.77 14.39 3.55
C PRO A 25 -23.10 13.88 2.98
N GLU A 26 -23.27 13.88 1.66
CA GLU A 26 -24.54 13.57 1.00
C GLU A 26 -24.36 12.53 -0.10
N GLU A 27 -25.40 11.73 -0.38
CA GLU A 27 -25.54 10.65 -1.38
C GLU A 27 -24.24 10.23 -2.08
N THR A 28 -23.47 9.38 -1.43
CA THR A 28 -22.16 8.98 -1.92
C THR A 28 -22.29 8.08 -3.14
N LYS A 29 -21.53 8.36 -4.19
CA LYS A 29 -21.34 7.43 -5.32
C LYS A 29 -20.61 6.15 -4.91
N GLY A 30 -20.25 6.01 -3.64
CA GLY A 30 -19.52 4.90 -3.06
C GLY A 30 -18.17 5.31 -2.46
N THR A 31 -17.33 4.34 -2.15
CA THR A 31 -16.02 4.53 -1.55
C THR A 31 -14.90 4.10 -2.50
N LEU A 32 -13.91 4.96 -2.70
CA LEU A 32 -12.66 4.62 -3.37
C LEU A 32 -11.60 4.34 -2.32
N VAL A 33 -10.98 3.17 -2.42
CA VAL A 33 -9.93 2.68 -1.52
C VAL A 33 -8.63 2.60 -2.31
N PHE A 34 -7.68 3.45 -1.99
CA PHE A 34 -6.37 3.49 -2.63
C PHE A 34 -5.33 2.75 -1.79
N LEU A 35 -4.69 1.75 -2.37
CA LEU A 35 -3.70 0.90 -1.73
C LEU A 35 -2.33 1.07 -2.41
N PRO A 36 -1.39 1.78 -1.77
CA PRO A 36 -0.04 1.96 -2.28
C PRO A 36 0.77 0.67 -2.36
N GLY A 37 1.81 0.69 -3.20
CA GLY A 37 2.74 -0.40 -3.37
C GLY A 37 3.74 -0.56 -2.21
N LEU A 38 4.62 -1.56 -2.36
CA LEU A 38 5.67 -1.84 -1.39
C LEU A 38 6.60 -0.63 -1.23
N THR A 39 6.89 -0.26 0.01
CA THR A 39 7.70 0.90 0.42
C THR A 39 7.17 2.29 0.02
N ALA A 40 6.04 2.35 -0.68
CA ALA A 40 5.29 3.58 -0.92
C ALA A 40 4.35 3.90 0.27
N ASP A 41 3.78 5.10 0.28
CA ASP A 41 2.86 5.57 1.31
C ASP A 41 1.62 6.26 0.69
N HIS A 42 0.73 6.77 1.55
CA HIS A 42 -0.53 7.41 1.16
C HIS A 42 -0.38 8.50 0.07
N ARG A 43 0.78 9.18 0.02
CA ARG A 43 1.05 10.25 -0.95
C ARG A 43 1.09 9.77 -2.41
N LEU A 44 1.27 8.46 -2.64
CA LEU A 44 1.27 7.89 -3.99
C LEU A 44 -0.02 8.25 -4.77
N PHE A 45 -1.13 8.31 -4.05
CA PHE A 45 -2.45 8.58 -4.64
C PHE A 45 -2.99 9.98 -4.34
N GLU A 46 -2.14 10.95 -3.92
CA GLU A 46 -2.59 12.28 -3.52
C GLU A 46 -3.41 13.00 -4.60
N LYS A 47 -2.98 12.91 -5.87
CA LYS A 47 -3.68 13.55 -6.99
C LYS A 47 -5.02 12.88 -7.29
N GLN A 48 -5.08 11.55 -7.21
CA GLN A 48 -6.32 10.80 -7.41
C GLN A 48 -7.29 11.07 -6.27
N ALA A 49 -6.80 11.05 -5.03
CA ALA A 49 -7.61 11.38 -3.86
C ALA A 49 -8.21 12.80 -3.99
N GLU A 50 -7.40 13.79 -4.33
CA GLU A 50 -7.87 15.16 -4.53
C GLU A 50 -8.88 15.29 -5.68
N TYR A 51 -8.67 14.60 -6.79
CA TYR A 51 -9.59 14.64 -7.94
C TYR A 51 -10.97 14.05 -7.62
N PHE A 52 -11.00 12.95 -6.85
CA PHE A 52 -12.25 12.25 -6.53
C PHE A 52 -12.91 12.73 -5.24
N LYS A 53 -12.21 13.50 -4.43
CA LYS A 53 -12.73 14.14 -3.24
C LYS A 53 -13.98 14.96 -3.55
N GLY A 54 -14.96 14.91 -2.66
CA GLY A 54 -16.26 15.55 -2.90
C GLY A 54 -17.21 14.81 -3.86
N LYS A 55 -16.73 13.74 -4.55
CA LYS A 55 -17.55 12.88 -5.42
C LYS A 55 -17.75 11.49 -4.82
N TYR A 56 -16.75 11.02 -4.07
CA TYR A 56 -16.70 9.71 -3.41
C TYR A 56 -16.20 9.87 -1.97
N ASN A 57 -16.51 8.92 -1.11
CA ASN A 57 -15.69 8.71 0.06
C ASN A 57 -14.31 8.23 -0.39
N ILE A 58 -13.27 8.75 0.24
CA ILE A 58 -11.88 8.40 -0.07
C ILE A 58 -11.26 7.74 1.14
N PHE A 59 -10.54 6.66 0.90
CA PHE A 59 -9.67 6.00 1.85
C PHE A 59 -8.30 5.78 1.22
N VAL A 60 -7.25 6.09 1.95
CA VAL A 60 -5.87 5.70 1.62
C VAL A 60 -5.13 5.40 2.92
N TRP A 61 -4.20 4.49 2.90
CA TRP A 61 -3.42 4.12 4.09
C TRP A 61 -1.92 4.13 3.84
N ASP A 62 -1.18 4.21 4.93
CA ASP A 62 0.16 3.65 5.00
C ASP A 62 -0.01 2.18 5.39
N ALA A 63 0.30 1.26 4.48
CA ALA A 63 0.09 -0.16 4.73
C ALA A 63 0.88 -0.64 5.97
N PRO A 64 0.46 -1.72 6.66
CA PRO A 64 1.19 -2.24 7.82
C PRO A 64 2.70 -2.30 7.62
N GLY A 65 3.45 -1.65 8.52
CA GLY A 65 4.91 -1.51 8.47
C GLY A 65 5.45 -0.40 7.58
N HIS A 66 4.61 0.29 6.79
CA HIS A 66 5.02 1.37 5.89
C HIS A 66 4.93 2.74 6.59
N ALA A 67 5.80 3.63 6.19
CA ALA A 67 5.82 5.05 6.59
C ALA A 67 5.32 5.32 8.03
N SER A 68 4.15 5.95 8.20
CA SER A 68 3.57 6.27 9.51
C SER A 68 3.08 5.03 10.28
N SER A 69 2.75 3.92 9.60
CA SER A 69 2.34 2.65 10.21
C SER A 69 3.54 1.87 10.75
N TRP A 70 4.35 2.54 11.58
CA TRP A 70 5.55 2.02 12.22
C TRP A 70 5.64 2.55 13.66
N PRO A 71 6.16 1.74 14.64
CA PRO A 71 6.73 0.39 14.51
C PRO A 71 5.66 -0.69 14.28
N PHE A 72 6.03 -1.76 13.55
CA PHE A 72 5.12 -2.86 13.22
C PHE A 72 5.85 -4.21 13.19
N THR A 73 5.26 -5.25 13.77
CA THR A 73 5.81 -6.61 13.74
C THR A 73 5.58 -7.25 12.37
N LEU A 74 6.67 -7.59 11.66
CA LEU A 74 6.62 -8.06 10.28
C LEU A 74 6.46 -9.60 10.20
N THR A 75 5.33 -10.12 10.70
CA THR A 75 4.97 -11.56 10.64
C THR A 75 3.61 -11.81 10.01
N PHE A 76 2.94 -10.77 9.53
CA PHE A 76 1.63 -10.81 8.91
C PHE A 76 1.67 -11.29 7.45
N THR A 77 0.52 -11.68 6.94
CA THR A 77 0.29 -12.14 5.57
C THR A 77 -0.51 -11.11 4.75
N LEU A 78 -0.65 -11.35 3.44
CA LEU A 78 -1.58 -10.57 2.60
C LEU A 78 -3.03 -10.68 3.07
N MET A 79 -3.41 -11.85 3.57
CA MET A 79 -4.76 -12.09 4.11
C MET A 79 -5.00 -11.28 5.39
N ASP A 80 -3.99 -11.11 6.24
CA ASP A 80 -4.09 -10.26 7.43
C ASP A 80 -4.25 -8.79 7.05
N LYS A 81 -3.50 -8.31 6.05
CA LYS A 81 -3.72 -6.97 5.49
C LYS A 81 -5.15 -6.77 4.99
N ALA A 82 -5.69 -7.77 4.28
CA ALA A 82 -7.06 -7.70 3.78
C ALA A 82 -8.10 -7.71 4.91
N ARG A 83 -7.87 -8.46 6.00
CA ARG A 83 -8.74 -8.46 7.18
C ARG A 83 -8.71 -7.11 7.89
N TRP A 84 -7.54 -6.55 8.17
CA TRP A 84 -7.44 -5.21 8.78
C TRP A 84 -8.07 -4.14 7.91
N LEU A 85 -7.89 -4.22 6.59
CA LEU A 85 -8.57 -3.31 5.68
C LEU A 85 -10.09 -3.41 5.83
N ASP A 86 -10.65 -4.62 5.87
CA ASP A 86 -12.08 -4.85 6.03
C ASP A 86 -12.61 -4.34 7.37
N GLU A 87 -11.87 -4.57 8.46
CA GLU A 87 -12.20 -4.08 9.80
C GLU A 87 -12.21 -2.55 9.84
N ILE A 88 -11.21 -1.89 9.25
CA ILE A 88 -11.15 -0.44 9.17
C ILE A 88 -12.31 0.11 8.32
N LEU A 89 -12.56 -0.45 7.14
CA LEU A 89 -13.67 -0.01 6.28
C LEU A 89 -15.03 -0.21 6.96
N THR A 90 -15.19 -1.29 7.72
CA THR A 90 -16.41 -1.55 8.51
C THR A 90 -16.57 -0.51 9.62
N ARG A 91 -15.51 -0.22 10.37
CA ARG A 91 -15.48 0.82 11.41
C ARG A 91 -15.85 2.19 10.86
N GLU A 92 -15.38 2.51 9.66
CA GLU A 92 -15.66 3.77 8.98
C GLU A 92 -17.00 3.78 8.24
N HIS A 93 -17.78 2.70 8.27
CA HIS A 93 -19.03 2.52 7.52
C HIS A 93 -18.85 2.71 6.00
N PHE A 94 -17.68 2.37 5.47
CA PHE A 94 -17.37 2.42 4.05
C PHE A 94 -17.77 1.10 3.39
N LEU A 95 -19.04 1.00 2.98
CA LEU A 95 -19.62 -0.19 2.40
C LEU A 95 -19.34 -0.27 0.89
N ALA A 96 -19.26 -1.50 0.36
CA ALA A 96 -19.10 -1.79 -1.06
C ALA A 96 -17.98 -0.96 -1.73
N PRO A 97 -16.72 -1.06 -1.27
CA PRO A 97 -15.62 -0.27 -1.79
C PRO A 97 -15.26 -0.65 -3.24
N ILE A 98 -14.75 0.33 -3.99
CA ILE A 98 -13.96 0.09 -5.19
C ILE A 98 -12.50 0.20 -4.77
N ILE A 99 -11.77 -0.90 -4.82
CA ILE A 99 -10.36 -0.96 -4.43
C ILE A 99 -9.49 -0.67 -5.66
N ILE A 100 -8.56 0.27 -5.50
CA ILE A 100 -7.55 0.62 -6.50
C ILE A 100 -6.17 0.35 -5.87
N GLY A 101 -5.54 -0.74 -6.28
CA GLY A 101 -4.27 -1.17 -5.72
C GLY A 101 -3.13 -1.11 -6.74
N GLN A 102 -2.02 -0.50 -6.36
CA GLN A 102 -0.80 -0.46 -7.16
C GLN A 102 0.23 -1.46 -6.61
N SER A 103 0.81 -2.31 -7.48
CA SER A 103 1.84 -3.28 -7.10
C SER A 103 1.43 -4.11 -5.87
N MET A 104 2.13 -4.02 -4.74
CA MET A 104 1.77 -4.70 -3.48
C MET A 104 0.33 -4.38 -3.04
N GLY A 105 -0.16 -3.15 -3.24
CA GLY A 105 -1.54 -2.78 -2.96
C GLY A 105 -2.55 -3.55 -3.82
N GLY A 106 -2.18 -3.88 -5.07
CA GLY A 106 -2.99 -4.74 -5.92
C GLY A 106 -3.07 -6.17 -5.41
N TYR A 107 -2.00 -6.71 -4.82
CA TYR A 107 -2.05 -8.04 -4.18
C TYR A 107 -2.95 -8.04 -2.94
N VAL A 108 -2.94 -6.96 -2.16
CA VAL A 108 -3.89 -6.80 -1.03
C VAL A 108 -5.33 -6.74 -1.56
N GLY A 109 -5.58 -6.02 -2.65
CA GLY A 109 -6.89 -5.98 -3.31
C GLY A 109 -7.36 -7.35 -3.79
N GLN A 110 -6.45 -8.18 -4.36
CA GLN A 110 -6.76 -9.56 -4.74
C GLN A 110 -7.09 -10.43 -3.52
N ALA A 111 -6.34 -10.29 -2.41
CA ALA A 111 -6.61 -10.99 -1.15
C ALA A 111 -7.96 -10.57 -0.56
N TYR A 112 -8.29 -9.28 -0.62
CA TYR A 112 -9.60 -8.77 -0.20
C TYR A 112 -10.74 -9.36 -1.04
N ALA A 113 -10.58 -9.39 -2.37
CA ALA A 113 -11.56 -9.98 -3.27
C ALA A 113 -11.79 -11.48 -3.03
N GLN A 114 -10.75 -12.21 -2.59
CA GLN A 114 -10.89 -13.63 -2.22
C GLN A 114 -11.64 -13.81 -0.89
N LEU A 115 -11.35 -12.97 0.12
CA LEU A 115 -11.96 -13.10 1.44
C LEU A 115 -13.38 -12.52 1.48
N TYR A 116 -13.64 -11.44 0.76
CA TYR A 116 -14.86 -10.66 0.86
C TYR A 116 -15.48 -10.33 -0.51
N PRO A 117 -15.71 -11.32 -1.38
CA PRO A 117 -16.18 -11.07 -2.76
C PRO A 117 -17.53 -10.34 -2.79
N GLN A 118 -18.41 -10.58 -1.80
CA GLN A 118 -19.74 -9.97 -1.73
C GLN A 118 -19.72 -8.52 -1.18
N ARG A 119 -18.59 -8.10 -0.59
CA ARG A 119 -18.43 -6.75 -0.05
C ARG A 119 -17.77 -5.80 -1.04
N LEU A 120 -17.12 -6.33 -2.06
CA LEU A 120 -16.36 -5.58 -3.06
C LEU A 120 -17.26 -5.16 -4.23
N ARG A 121 -17.36 -3.87 -4.50
CA ARG A 121 -18.07 -3.34 -5.66
C ARG A 121 -17.24 -3.40 -6.94
N GLY A 122 -15.94 -3.24 -6.85
CA GLY A 122 -15.02 -3.28 -7.99
C GLY A 122 -13.55 -3.30 -7.57
N PHE A 123 -12.70 -3.76 -8.47
CA PHE A 123 -11.26 -3.83 -8.23
C PHE A 123 -10.49 -3.36 -9.47
N VAL A 124 -9.55 -2.44 -9.26
CA VAL A 124 -8.60 -1.95 -10.26
C VAL A 124 -7.21 -2.35 -9.81
N SER A 125 -6.55 -3.18 -10.59
CA SER A 125 -5.16 -3.61 -10.36
C SER A 125 -4.23 -2.81 -11.28
N ILE A 126 -3.28 -2.11 -10.68
CA ILE A 126 -2.28 -1.31 -11.37
C ILE A 126 -0.92 -1.94 -11.13
N ASP A 127 -0.26 -2.41 -12.20
CA ASP A 127 1.10 -2.94 -12.15
C ASP A 127 1.27 -4.09 -11.12
N SER A 128 0.28 -5.00 -11.07
CA SER A 128 0.28 -6.18 -10.20
C SER A 128 -0.06 -7.44 -10.99
N ALA A 129 0.73 -8.48 -10.83
CA ALA A 129 0.46 -9.79 -11.41
C ALA A 129 -0.66 -10.53 -10.63
N PRO A 130 -1.29 -11.55 -11.20
CA PRO A 130 -2.18 -12.44 -10.46
C PRO A 130 -1.45 -13.19 -9.34
N LEU A 131 -2.08 -13.33 -8.16
CA LEU A 131 -1.55 -14.10 -7.00
C LEU A 131 -1.43 -15.62 -7.23
N GLN A 132 -1.88 -16.11 -8.37
CA GLN A 132 -1.84 -17.54 -8.65
C GLN A 132 -0.41 -18.00 -8.98
N ARG A 133 0.09 -19.01 -8.25
CA ARG A 133 1.45 -19.57 -8.41
C ARG A 133 1.81 -19.98 -9.84
N LYS A 134 0.82 -20.32 -10.69
CA LYS A 134 1.08 -20.69 -12.08
C LYS A 134 1.71 -19.58 -12.94
N TYR A 135 1.65 -18.34 -12.46
CA TYR A 135 2.24 -17.16 -13.13
C TYR A 135 3.61 -16.76 -12.61
N ALA A 136 4.18 -17.52 -11.66
CA ALA A 136 5.52 -17.28 -11.13
C ALA A 136 6.34 -18.55 -11.21
N THR A 137 7.59 -18.45 -11.64
CA THR A 137 8.51 -19.58 -11.66
C THR A 137 9.10 -19.87 -10.28
N ALA A 138 9.53 -21.10 -10.04
CA ALA A 138 10.18 -21.48 -8.79
C ALA A 138 11.45 -20.63 -8.52
N ILE A 139 12.17 -20.25 -9.59
CA ILE A 139 13.38 -19.42 -9.50
C ILE A 139 13.01 -17.99 -9.06
N GLU A 140 11.99 -17.39 -9.64
CA GLU A 140 11.51 -16.04 -9.24
C GLU A 140 11.10 -16.03 -7.77
N LEU A 141 10.29 -16.99 -7.33
CA LEU A 141 9.87 -17.10 -5.92
C LEU A 141 11.07 -17.31 -4.99
N TRP A 142 12.07 -18.12 -5.43
CA TRP A 142 13.29 -18.34 -4.66
C TRP A 142 14.13 -17.06 -4.53
N LEU A 143 14.25 -16.27 -5.59
CA LEU A 143 14.93 -14.98 -5.58
C LEU A 143 14.22 -13.98 -4.68
N LEU A 144 12.89 -13.84 -4.81
CA LEU A 144 12.08 -12.91 -4.00
C LEU A 144 12.28 -13.15 -2.49
N LYS A 145 12.33 -14.40 -2.05
CA LYS A 145 12.59 -14.75 -0.64
C LYS A 145 13.93 -14.24 -0.10
N ARG A 146 14.88 -13.95 -0.97
CA ARG A 146 16.27 -13.57 -0.64
C ARG A 146 16.58 -12.10 -0.86
N MET A 147 15.60 -11.27 -1.17
CA MET A 147 15.83 -9.86 -1.49
C MET A 147 16.22 -9.00 -0.28
N GLU A 148 15.88 -9.39 0.94
CA GLU A 148 16.18 -8.61 2.15
C GLU A 148 17.68 -8.30 2.32
N PRO A 149 18.62 -9.28 2.24
CA PRO A 149 20.04 -8.99 2.33
C PRO A 149 20.53 -8.06 1.21
N VAL A 150 19.96 -8.19 0.00
CA VAL A 150 20.30 -7.32 -1.13
C VAL A 150 20.00 -5.87 -0.80
N TYR A 151 18.77 -5.57 -0.32
CA TYR A 151 18.40 -4.22 0.06
C TYR A 151 19.16 -3.69 1.30
N ARG A 152 19.54 -4.57 2.22
CA ARG A 152 20.30 -4.21 3.42
C ARG A 152 21.71 -3.74 3.10
N HIS A 153 22.38 -4.39 2.15
CA HIS A 153 23.79 -4.15 1.83
C HIS A 153 24.02 -3.29 0.57
N TYR A 154 22.96 -3.06 -0.23
CA TYR A 154 23.10 -2.22 -1.42
C TYR A 154 23.28 -0.76 -1.00
N PRO A 155 24.22 0.02 -1.60
CA PRO A 155 24.46 1.39 -1.21
C PRO A 155 23.19 2.24 -1.26
N TRP A 156 22.80 2.86 -0.12
CA TRP A 156 21.52 3.58 0.01
C TRP A 156 21.33 4.66 -1.07
N LYS A 157 22.37 5.47 -1.34
CA LYS A 157 22.31 6.51 -2.39
C LYS A 157 22.00 5.93 -3.78
N SER A 158 22.56 4.75 -4.09
CA SER A 158 22.29 4.06 -5.35
C SER A 158 20.89 3.47 -5.37
N LEU A 159 20.43 2.89 -4.25
CA LEU A 159 19.08 2.38 -4.10
C LEU A 159 18.03 3.50 -4.26
N LEU A 160 18.25 4.64 -3.61
CA LEU A 160 17.40 5.83 -3.74
C LEU A 160 17.34 6.32 -5.19
N LYS A 161 18.49 6.39 -5.88
CA LYS A 161 18.56 6.82 -7.28
C LYS A 161 17.84 5.85 -8.22
N SER A 162 18.06 4.54 -8.09
CA SER A 162 17.43 3.53 -8.95
C SER A 162 15.94 3.40 -8.67
N GLY A 163 15.52 3.39 -7.41
CA GLY A 163 14.11 3.37 -7.01
C GLY A 163 13.34 4.61 -7.45
N THR A 164 14.01 5.77 -7.51
CA THR A 164 13.39 7.01 -7.99
C THR A 164 13.26 7.05 -9.50
N ASN A 165 14.36 6.75 -10.23
CA ASN A 165 14.41 6.91 -11.66
C ASN A 165 13.83 5.70 -12.42
N GLY A 166 13.86 4.52 -11.84
CA GLY A 166 13.38 3.29 -12.48
C GLY A 166 11.86 3.13 -12.44
N VAL A 167 11.16 3.83 -11.52
CA VAL A 167 9.71 3.65 -11.32
C VAL A 167 8.87 4.85 -11.74
N ALA A 168 9.48 5.99 -12.07
CA ALA A 168 8.73 7.19 -12.43
C ALA A 168 9.35 7.93 -13.62
N VAL A 169 8.50 8.22 -14.62
CA VAL A 169 8.91 8.92 -15.85
C VAL A 169 8.89 10.43 -15.67
N SER A 170 7.88 10.98 -15.00
CA SER A 170 7.72 12.42 -14.82
C SER A 170 8.61 12.98 -13.70
N ALA A 171 8.99 14.26 -13.79
CA ALA A 171 9.74 14.94 -12.73
C ALA A 171 8.97 14.94 -11.40
N TYR A 172 7.66 15.15 -11.46
CA TYR A 172 6.78 15.06 -10.29
C TYR A 172 6.81 13.65 -9.67
N GLY A 173 6.61 12.60 -10.47
CA GLY A 173 6.62 11.22 -9.99
C GLY A 173 7.98 10.85 -9.37
N ARG A 174 9.10 11.24 -9.99
CA ARG A 174 10.44 11.02 -9.41
C ARG A 174 10.64 11.73 -8.09
N LYS A 175 10.16 13.00 -7.97
CA LYS A 175 10.21 13.72 -6.70
C LYS A 175 9.39 13.00 -5.64
N LEU A 176 8.17 12.62 -5.94
CA LEU A 176 7.26 11.92 -5.03
C LEU A 176 7.86 10.60 -4.55
N MET A 177 8.37 9.77 -5.47
CA MET A 177 9.03 8.50 -5.11
C MET A 177 10.26 8.72 -4.21
N ARG A 178 11.04 9.75 -4.52
CA ARG A 178 12.18 10.13 -3.68
C ARG A 178 11.72 10.52 -2.26
N ASP A 179 10.71 11.36 -2.14
CA ASP A 179 10.19 11.83 -0.86
C ASP A 179 9.62 10.67 -0.02
N MET A 180 8.96 9.69 -0.66
CA MET A 180 8.50 8.46 0.01
C MET A 180 9.66 7.59 0.47
N MET A 181 10.70 7.40 -0.35
CA MET A 181 11.88 6.62 0.05
C MET A 181 12.68 7.29 1.17
N LEU A 182 12.74 8.62 1.21
CA LEU A 182 13.45 9.37 2.25
C LEU A 182 12.85 9.20 3.66
N VAL A 183 11.64 8.68 3.78
CA VAL A 183 11.07 8.26 5.09
C VAL A 183 11.93 7.18 5.76
N TYR A 184 12.70 6.44 4.98
CA TYR A 184 13.61 5.39 5.44
C TYR A 184 15.07 5.84 5.53
N ASP A 185 15.37 7.15 5.29
CA ASP A 185 16.71 7.65 5.39
C ASP A 185 17.25 7.50 6.83
N GLY A 186 18.49 7.05 6.96
CA GLY A 186 19.05 6.64 8.25
C GLY A 186 18.51 5.32 8.83
N SER A 187 17.57 4.65 8.14
CA SER A 187 16.93 3.39 8.58
C SER A 187 16.86 2.36 7.45
N GLN A 188 17.96 2.16 6.73
CA GLN A 188 18.02 1.20 5.62
C GLN A 188 17.67 -0.23 6.06
N ASP A 189 17.98 -0.63 7.30
CA ASP A 189 17.57 -1.93 7.84
C ASP A 189 16.03 -2.06 7.89
N ARG A 190 15.32 -1.01 8.31
CA ARG A 190 13.84 -0.96 8.27
C ARG A 190 13.32 -1.15 6.84
N TYR A 191 13.88 -0.40 5.87
CA TYR A 191 13.53 -0.54 4.47
C TYR A 191 13.74 -1.97 3.97
N ALA A 192 14.92 -2.54 4.23
CA ALA A 192 15.27 -3.90 3.79
C ALA A 192 14.36 -4.97 4.40
N ARG A 193 14.08 -4.89 5.70
CA ARG A 193 13.18 -5.82 6.40
C ARG A 193 11.76 -5.73 5.84
N LEU A 194 11.24 -4.51 5.64
CA LEU A 194 9.90 -4.31 5.08
C LEU A 194 9.80 -4.82 3.64
N ALA A 195 10.77 -4.48 2.79
CA ALA A 195 10.82 -4.95 1.41
C ALA A 195 10.96 -6.47 1.35
N GLY A 196 11.87 -7.04 2.14
CA GLY A 196 12.06 -8.48 2.22
C GLY A 196 10.82 -9.23 2.71
N HIS A 197 10.13 -8.69 3.72
CA HIS A 197 8.86 -9.24 4.19
C HIS A 197 7.79 -9.19 3.09
N GLY A 198 7.67 -8.05 2.40
CA GLY A 198 6.74 -7.89 1.27
C GLY A 198 6.95 -8.96 0.19
N PHE A 199 8.19 -9.17 -0.22
CA PHE A 199 8.51 -10.20 -1.22
C PHE A 199 8.25 -11.62 -0.72
N ARG A 200 8.51 -11.91 0.55
CA ARG A 200 8.19 -13.24 1.13
C ARG A 200 6.68 -13.52 1.15
N MET A 201 5.85 -12.50 1.30
CA MET A 201 4.39 -12.68 1.22
C MET A 201 3.90 -13.08 -0.19
N LEU A 202 4.66 -12.76 -1.23
CA LEU A 202 4.33 -13.13 -2.62
C LEU A 202 4.86 -14.51 -3.02
N ALA A 203 5.78 -15.08 -2.28
CA ALA A 203 6.51 -16.31 -2.56
C ALA A 203 6.13 -17.46 -1.62
#